data_a41d1a45d42ce3643181dcc5d2107616
#
_entry.id   a41d1a45d42ce3643181dcc5d2107616
#
_cell.length_a   1.000
_cell.length_b   1.000
_cell.length_c   1.000
_cell.angle_alpha   90.00
_cell.angle_beta   90.00
_cell.angle_gamma   90.00
#
_symmetry.space_group_name_H-M   'P 1'
#
loop_
_entity.id
_entity.type
_entity.pdbx_description
1 polymer ?
#
loop_
_entity_poly.entity_id
_entity_poly.type
_entity_poly.pdbx_seq_one_letter_code
_entity_poly.pdbx_strand_id
1 'polypeptide(L)'
;MLMREAREALVEYGKKLSAARLCPGTSGNLSIYDPDSGLMAITPSGIGYYETRPEDIVITDLNGNRMDGERKPSSELNLHAAFYKRKPEIRAVVHTHSVFCTTLGILGEPIRAVHFMIGAANTNEV
;
A
#
# COMPACT_ATOMS: atom_id res chain seq x y z
N MET A 1 -14.85 -14.97 5.25
CA MET A 1 -14.04 -13.86 4.70
C MET A 1 -13.42 -13.11 5.87
N LEU A 2 -12.15 -13.28 6.11
CA LEU A 2 -11.39 -12.57 7.14
C LEU A 2 -11.23 -11.08 6.77
N MET A 3 -11.16 -10.20 7.78
CA MET A 3 -10.89 -8.75 7.63
C MET A 3 -11.82 -8.06 6.61
N ARG A 4 -13.10 -8.30 6.68
CA ARG A 4 -14.06 -7.83 5.67
C ARG A 4 -14.02 -6.31 5.46
N GLU A 5 -14.07 -5.54 6.54
CA GLU A 5 -14.03 -4.07 6.47
C GLU A 5 -12.73 -3.56 5.85
N ALA A 6 -11.58 -4.16 6.19
CA ALA A 6 -10.30 -3.82 5.59
C ALA A 6 -10.28 -4.12 4.08
N ARG A 7 -10.87 -5.23 3.62
CA ARG A 7 -10.98 -5.57 2.21
C ARG A 7 -11.82 -4.54 1.44
N GLU A 8 -12.99 -4.19 1.99
CA GLU A 8 -13.88 -3.18 1.39
C GLU A 8 -13.18 -1.81 1.31
N ALA A 9 -12.50 -1.40 2.38
CA ALA A 9 -11.71 -0.17 2.39
C ALA A 9 -10.58 -0.18 1.34
N LEU A 10 -9.82 -1.27 1.21
CA LEU A 10 -8.74 -1.38 0.22
C LEU A 10 -9.26 -1.28 -1.22
N VAL A 11 -10.42 -1.84 -1.52
CA VAL A 11 -11.07 -1.69 -2.83
C VAL A 11 -11.49 -0.25 -3.08
N GLU A 12 -12.12 0.41 -2.09
CA GLU A 12 -12.54 1.80 -2.21
C GLU A 12 -11.35 2.75 -2.41
N TYR A 13 -10.34 2.64 -1.54
CA TYR A 13 -9.16 3.51 -1.61
C TYR A 13 -8.28 3.21 -2.82
N GLY A 14 -8.22 1.97 -3.31
CA GLY A 14 -7.58 1.62 -4.56
C GLY A 14 -8.18 2.36 -5.75
N LYS A 15 -9.51 2.45 -5.84
CA LYS A 15 -10.20 3.25 -6.86
C LYS A 15 -9.88 4.74 -6.74
N LYS A 16 -9.85 5.27 -5.51
CA LYS A 16 -9.46 6.69 -5.26
C LYS A 16 -8.02 6.96 -5.68
N LEU A 17 -7.11 6.02 -5.43
CA LEU A 17 -5.70 6.12 -5.83
C LEU A 17 -5.56 6.20 -7.35
N SER A 18 -6.27 5.35 -8.07
CA SER A 18 -6.32 5.34 -9.54
C SER A 18 -6.94 6.63 -10.09
N ALA A 19 -8.08 7.08 -9.54
CA ALA A 19 -8.75 8.32 -9.93
C ALA A 19 -7.87 9.56 -9.71
N ALA A 20 -7.06 9.56 -8.64
CA ALA A 20 -6.10 10.62 -8.34
C ALA A 20 -4.82 10.57 -9.21
N ARG A 21 -4.71 9.58 -10.12
CA ARG A 21 -3.54 9.36 -11.00
C ARG A 21 -2.22 9.17 -10.24
N LEU A 22 -2.30 8.62 -9.04
CA LEU A 22 -1.13 8.31 -8.22
C LEU A 22 -0.48 6.96 -8.55
N CYS A 23 -1.20 6.12 -9.30
CA CYS A 23 -0.74 4.80 -9.73
C CYS A 23 -1.18 4.56 -11.18
N PRO A 24 -0.27 4.59 -12.16
CA PRO A 24 -0.59 4.22 -13.53
C PRO A 24 -0.76 2.69 -13.66
N GLY A 25 -1.77 2.26 -14.42
CA GLY A 25 -2.05 0.85 -14.68
C GLY A 25 -2.34 0.06 -13.41
N THR A 26 -1.58 -0.99 -13.16
CA THR A 26 -1.65 -1.86 -11.98
C THR A 26 -0.53 -1.61 -10.97
N SER A 27 0.17 -0.47 -11.11
CA SER A 27 1.24 -0.10 -10.18
C SER A 27 0.69 0.40 -8.84
N GLY A 28 1.56 0.45 -7.83
CA GLY A 28 1.18 0.78 -6.47
C GLY A 28 0.41 -0.33 -5.78
N ASN A 29 0.23 -0.21 -4.50
CA ASN A 29 -0.48 -1.18 -3.68
C ASN A 29 -0.84 -0.59 -2.32
N LEU A 30 -1.81 -1.22 -1.67
CA LEU A 30 -2.38 -0.80 -0.41
C LEU A 30 -2.43 -1.98 0.54
N SER A 31 -2.20 -1.72 1.82
CA SER A 31 -2.45 -2.71 2.85
C SER A 31 -3.02 -2.09 4.13
N ILE A 32 -3.71 -2.90 4.90
CA ILE A 32 -4.20 -2.59 6.24
C ILE A 32 -3.77 -3.72 7.16
N TYR A 33 -3.20 -3.37 8.31
CA TYR A 33 -2.76 -4.31 9.34
C TYR A 33 -3.63 -4.19 10.58
N ASP A 34 -4.10 -5.32 11.06
CA ASP A 34 -4.80 -5.45 12.33
C ASP A 34 -3.86 -6.12 13.36
N PRO A 35 -3.39 -5.37 14.37
CA PRO A 35 -2.48 -5.92 15.38
C PRO A 35 -3.15 -6.92 16.33
N ASP A 36 -4.48 -6.83 16.51
CA ASP A 36 -5.18 -7.72 17.44
C ASP A 36 -5.25 -9.15 16.89
N SER A 37 -5.42 -9.29 15.57
CA SER A 37 -5.37 -10.58 14.90
C SER A 37 -3.97 -10.96 14.38
N GLY A 38 -3.05 -9.99 14.26
CA GLY A 38 -1.75 -10.18 13.63
C GLY A 38 -1.81 -10.35 12.10
N LEU A 39 -2.94 -9.95 11.48
CA LEU A 39 -3.19 -10.15 10.06
C LEU A 39 -3.06 -8.85 9.26
N MET A 40 -2.60 -9.00 8.02
CA MET A 40 -2.49 -7.94 7.03
C MET A 40 -3.35 -8.26 5.81
N ALA A 41 -4.27 -7.36 5.47
CA ALA A 41 -4.95 -7.35 4.18
C ALA A 41 -4.11 -6.57 3.17
N ILE A 42 -3.89 -7.12 1.97
CA ILE A 42 -3.09 -6.47 0.92
C ILE A 42 -3.74 -6.65 -0.45
N THR A 43 -3.63 -5.62 -1.29
CA THR A 43 -4.12 -5.67 -2.67
C THR A 43 -3.42 -6.76 -3.48
N PRO A 44 -4.13 -7.42 -4.42
CA PRO A 44 -3.56 -8.46 -5.27
C PRO A 44 -2.62 -7.89 -6.33
N SER A 45 -1.75 -8.73 -6.88
CA SER A 45 -0.88 -8.40 -8.01
C SER A 45 -1.62 -8.53 -9.34
N GLY A 46 -1.38 -7.59 -10.27
CA GLY A 46 -1.74 -7.73 -11.68
C GLY A 46 -3.22 -7.57 -12.04
N ILE A 47 -4.03 -7.00 -11.15
CA ILE A 47 -5.44 -6.66 -11.41
C ILE A 47 -5.66 -5.15 -11.23
N GLY A 48 -6.46 -4.54 -12.11
CA GLY A 48 -6.79 -3.12 -12.04
C GLY A 48 -7.67 -2.78 -10.84
N TYR A 49 -7.51 -1.57 -10.29
CA TYR A 49 -8.26 -1.14 -9.10
C TYR A 49 -9.78 -1.12 -9.30
N TYR A 50 -10.26 -0.86 -10.52
CA TYR A 50 -11.71 -0.89 -10.83
C TYR A 50 -12.28 -2.30 -10.99
N GLU A 51 -11.41 -3.29 -11.24
CA GLU A 51 -11.77 -4.69 -11.40
C GLU A 51 -11.64 -5.47 -10.08
N THR A 52 -10.85 -4.93 -9.12
CA THR A 52 -10.60 -5.56 -7.83
C THR A 52 -11.87 -5.58 -6.99
N ARG A 53 -12.18 -6.73 -6.42
CA ARG A 53 -13.30 -6.97 -5.50
C ARG A 53 -12.78 -7.34 -4.10
N PRO A 54 -13.59 -7.24 -3.04
CA PRO A 54 -13.17 -7.61 -1.69
C PRO A 54 -12.63 -9.05 -1.57
N GLU A 55 -13.17 -9.99 -2.33
CA GLU A 55 -12.69 -11.39 -2.36
C GLU A 55 -11.32 -11.54 -3.00
N ASP A 56 -10.89 -10.60 -3.85
CA ASP A 56 -9.57 -10.61 -4.49
C ASP A 56 -8.44 -10.15 -3.54
N ILE A 57 -8.79 -9.41 -2.47
CA ILE A 57 -7.82 -8.97 -1.47
C ILE A 57 -7.26 -10.17 -0.71
N VAL A 58 -5.94 -10.21 -0.54
CA VAL A 58 -5.25 -11.33 0.10
C VAL A 58 -4.97 -11.02 1.56
N ILE A 59 -5.23 -11.99 2.45
CA ILE A 59 -4.91 -11.88 3.87
C ILE A 59 -3.69 -12.73 4.15
N THR A 60 -2.69 -12.13 4.81
CA THR A 60 -1.46 -12.80 5.23
C THR A 60 -1.13 -12.47 6.68
N ASP A 61 -0.24 -13.25 7.29
CA ASP A 61 0.51 -12.77 8.45
C ASP A 61 1.68 -11.87 7.98
N LEU A 62 2.43 -11.28 8.92
CA LEU A 62 3.59 -10.44 8.60
C LEU A 62 4.82 -11.24 8.10
N ASN A 63 4.77 -12.57 8.08
CA ASN A 63 5.81 -13.41 7.51
C ASN A 63 5.47 -13.83 6.07
N GLY A 64 4.31 -13.41 5.56
CA GLY A 64 3.86 -13.70 4.21
C GLY A 64 3.08 -14.99 4.06
N ASN A 65 2.76 -15.69 5.15
CA ASN A 65 1.91 -16.87 5.12
C ASN A 65 0.48 -16.43 4.79
N ARG A 66 -0.08 -17.00 3.73
CA ARG A 66 -1.45 -16.69 3.31
C ARG A 66 -2.46 -17.36 4.22
N MET A 67 -3.39 -16.57 4.74
CA MET A 67 -4.44 -16.97 5.68
C MET A 67 -5.81 -17.01 5.00
N ASP A 68 -6.06 -16.15 3.98
CA ASP A 68 -7.32 -16.11 3.23
C ASP A 68 -7.12 -15.40 1.88
N GLY A 69 -7.98 -15.69 0.90
CA GLY A 69 -7.90 -15.17 -0.47
C GLY A 69 -7.07 -16.06 -1.39
N GLU A 70 -7.51 -16.16 -2.66
CA GLU A 70 -6.91 -17.07 -3.64
C GLU A 70 -5.91 -16.39 -4.59
N ARG A 71 -6.00 -15.06 -4.71
CA ARG A 71 -5.12 -14.28 -5.60
C ARG A 71 -3.66 -14.30 -5.11
N LYS A 72 -2.76 -14.02 -6.02
CA LYS A 72 -1.36 -13.70 -5.68
C LYS A 72 -1.34 -12.32 -5.01
N PRO A 73 -0.78 -12.19 -3.80
CA PRO A 73 -0.62 -10.89 -3.17
C PRO A 73 0.33 -10.00 -3.98
N SER A 74 0.32 -8.69 -3.71
CA SER A 74 1.31 -7.77 -4.26
C SER A 74 2.73 -8.30 -4.09
N SER A 75 3.57 -8.12 -5.10
CA SER A 75 5.00 -8.46 -5.04
C SER A 75 5.75 -7.70 -3.93
N GLU A 76 5.19 -6.60 -3.45
CA GLU A 76 5.77 -5.75 -2.40
C GLU A 76 5.24 -6.04 -1.00
N LEU A 77 4.62 -7.20 -0.81
CA LEU A 77 4.13 -7.68 0.48
C LEU A 77 5.19 -7.53 1.59
N ASN A 78 6.43 -7.92 1.30
CA ASN A 78 7.52 -7.85 2.28
C ASN A 78 7.88 -6.40 2.67
N LEU A 79 7.75 -5.44 1.75
CA LEU A 79 7.94 -4.02 2.03
C LEU A 79 6.88 -3.54 3.02
N HIS A 80 5.61 -3.84 2.77
CA HIS A 80 4.51 -3.48 3.66
C HIS A 80 4.67 -4.13 5.06
N ALA A 81 4.98 -5.42 5.10
CA ALA A 81 5.21 -6.13 6.36
C ALA A 81 6.39 -5.54 7.16
N ALA A 82 7.45 -5.07 6.49
CA ALA A 82 8.59 -4.43 7.13
C ALA A 82 8.21 -3.12 7.84
N PHE A 83 7.30 -2.31 7.26
CA PHE A 83 6.77 -1.13 7.93
C PHE A 83 6.04 -1.48 9.21
N TYR A 84 5.12 -2.44 9.18
CA TYR A 84 4.36 -2.85 10.36
C TYR A 84 5.23 -3.45 11.46
N LYS A 85 6.26 -4.23 11.08
CA LYS A 85 7.22 -4.79 12.04
C LYS A 85 8.08 -3.73 12.72
N ARG A 86 8.47 -2.67 12.00
CA ARG A 86 9.36 -1.62 12.50
C ARG A 86 8.64 -0.47 13.18
N LYS A 87 7.39 -0.24 12.83
CA LYS A 87 6.55 0.88 13.30
C LYS A 87 5.18 0.34 13.74
N PRO A 88 5.08 -0.20 14.95
CA PRO A 88 3.85 -0.87 15.42
C PRO A 88 2.65 0.06 15.55
N GLU A 89 2.84 1.39 15.50
CA GLU A 89 1.77 2.39 15.46
C GLU A 89 1.07 2.50 14.09
N ILE A 90 1.72 2.05 13.01
CA ILE A 90 1.15 2.12 11.65
C ILE A 90 0.09 1.03 11.47
N ARG A 91 -1.06 1.41 10.88
CA ARG A 91 -2.18 0.52 10.57
C ARG A 91 -2.46 0.37 9.08
N ALA A 92 -1.94 1.27 8.26
CA ALA A 92 -2.09 1.21 6.81
C ALA A 92 -0.83 1.68 6.10
N VAL A 93 -0.56 1.11 4.94
CA VAL A 93 0.50 1.53 4.02
C VAL A 93 -0.11 1.77 2.65
N VAL A 94 0.20 2.93 2.08
CA VAL A 94 -0.19 3.32 0.73
C VAL A 94 1.08 3.54 -0.09
N HIS A 95 1.34 2.63 -1.02
CA HIS A 95 2.46 2.75 -1.95
C HIS A 95 1.97 3.33 -3.28
N THR A 96 2.56 4.43 -3.70
CA THR A 96 2.20 5.14 -4.94
C THR A 96 3.38 5.22 -5.90
N HIS A 97 3.05 5.43 -7.17
CA HIS A 97 4.00 5.74 -8.24
C HIS A 97 3.68 7.11 -8.82
N SER A 98 3.63 8.16 -7.97
CA SER A 98 3.36 9.50 -8.46
C SER A 98 4.46 9.94 -9.42
N VAL A 99 4.08 10.54 -10.55
CA VAL A 99 5.00 10.85 -11.66
C VAL A 99 6.19 11.68 -11.18
N PHE A 100 5.95 12.72 -10.39
CA PHE A 100 7.03 13.60 -9.92
C PHE A 100 8.00 12.92 -8.98
N CYS A 101 7.51 12.18 -7.97
CA CYS A 101 8.38 11.43 -7.05
C CYS A 101 9.18 10.34 -7.78
N THR A 102 8.52 9.63 -8.71
CA THR A 102 9.18 8.59 -9.51
C THR A 102 10.27 9.20 -10.41
N THR A 103 10.01 10.37 -11.02
CA THR A 103 10.99 11.07 -11.85
C THR A 103 12.21 11.46 -11.04
N LEU A 104 12.03 12.08 -9.87
CA LEU A 104 13.15 12.46 -9.00
C LEU A 104 13.92 11.21 -8.54
N GLY A 105 13.23 10.14 -8.17
CA GLY A 105 13.87 8.89 -7.77
C GLY A 105 14.71 8.25 -8.89
N ILE A 106 14.25 8.31 -10.15
CA ILE A 106 15.03 7.83 -11.31
C ILE A 106 16.27 8.70 -11.54
N LEU A 107 16.16 10.01 -11.32
CA LEU A 107 17.28 10.96 -11.46
C LEU A 107 18.26 10.89 -10.28
N GLY A 108 17.91 10.20 -9.19
CA GLY A 108 18.70 10.19 -7.96
C GLY A 108 18.66 11.53 -7.21
N GLU A 109 17.63 12.36 -7.44
CA GLU A 109 17.46 13.66 -6.83
C GLU A 109 16.51 13.59 -5.62
N PRO A 110 16.90 14.15 -4.47
CA PRO A 110 16.03 14.19 -3.30
C PRO A 110 14.91 15.24 -3.47
N ILE A 111 13.79 15.03 -2.76
CA ILE A 111 12.75 16.04 -2.61
C ILE A 111 13.22 17.01 -1.53
N ARG A 112 13.66 18.20 -1.92
CA ARG A 112 14.16 19.26 -1.01
C ARG A 112 13.01 20.03 -0.35
N ALA A 113 13.32 20.74 0.73
CA ALA A 113 12.35 21.52 1.52
C ALA A 113 11.88 22.79 0.78
N VAL A 114 11.14 22.61 -0.32
CA VAL A 114 10.56 23.71 -1.12
C VAL A 114 9.11 24.03 -0.73
N HIS A 115 8.52 23.24 0.16
CA HIS A 115 7.14 23.39 0.63
C HIS A 115 7.03 22.93 2.08
N PHE A 116 6.19 23.58 2.90
CA PHE A 116 6.05 23.28 4.33
C PHE A 116 5.61 21.83 4.60
N MET A 117 4.91 21.19 3.66
CA MET A 117 4.44 19.80 3.80
C MET A 117 5.57 18.79 3.91
N ILE A 118 6.80 19.11 3.51
CA ILE A 118 7.94 18.18 3.72
C ILE A 118 8.22 17.97 5.21
N GLY A 119 7.85 18.94 6.05
CA GLY A 119 7.92 18.80 7.51
C GLY A 119 7.04 17.68 8.07
N ALA A 120 6.00 17.23 7.32
CA ALA A 120 5.19 16.09 7.69
C ALA A 120 6.00 14.76 7.67
N ALA A 121 7.09 14.69 6.90
CA ALA A 121 8.04 13.58 6.92
C ALA A 121 9.06 13.67 8.06
N ASN A 122 8.97 14.70 8.89
CA ASN A 122 9.89 15.01 10.00
C ASN A 122 11.37 15.13 9.54
N THR A 123 11.56 15.68 8.35
CA THR A 123 12.87 15.93 7.74
C THR A 123 12.81 17.16 6.86
N ASN A 124 13.95 17.66 6.39
CA ASN A 124 14.07 18.75 5.42
C ASN A 124 14.36 18.27 3.99
N GLU A 125 14.50 16.98 3.79
CA GLU A 125 14.55 16.35 2.46
C GLU A 125 14.12 14.88 2.56
N VAL A 126 13.62 14.31 1.46
CA VAL A 126 13.19 12.91 1.32
C VAL A 126 13.82 12.31 0.06
#